data_73abfe13328cbc17fb8db32044a7662a
#
_entry.id   73abfe13328cbc17fb8db32044a7662a
#
_cell.length_a   1.000
_cell.length_b   1.000
_cell.length_c   1.000
_cell.angle_alpha   90.00
_cell.angle_beta   90.00
_cell.angle_gamma   90.00
#
_symmetry.space_group_name_H-M   'P 1'
#
loop_
_entity.id
_entity.type
_entity.pdbx_description
1 polymer ?
#
loop_
_entity_poly.entity_id
_entity_poly.type
_entity_poly.pdbx_seq_one_letter_code
_entity_poly.pdbx_strand_id
1 'polypeptide(L)'
;MSISTEVIKNLFKKPITVNYTKEKANPPRRFRGMLYVEKEKCISCGLCKMVCPTHAIKVSFKTKEIKTDDIIYKKTFHNITSTDMGKCISCGLCVDICPVKIIHFTNQFDGVTNSREKLIK
;
A
#
# COMPACT_ATOMS: atom_id res chain seq x y z
N MET A 1 1.33 10.97 -48.09
CA MET A 1 2.66 11.19 -47.44
C MET A 1 3.38 9.87 -47.40
N SER A 2 4.67 9.83 -47.77
CA SER A 2 5.43 8.58 -47.81
C SER A 2 5.86 8.20 -46.41
N ILE A 3 5.80 6.90 -46.05
CA ILE A 3 6.23 6.35 -44.72
C ILE A 3 7.66 6.72 -44.42
N SER A 4 8.54 6.77 -45.45
CA SER A 4 9.95 7.18 -45.30
C SER A 4 10.10 8.59 -44.75
N THR A 5 9.28 9.54 -45.16
CA THR A 5 9.31 10.93 -44.66
C THR A 5 8.91 11.04 -43.18
N GLU A 6 7.95 10.23 -42.73
CA GLU A 6 7.55 10.21 -41.30
C GLU A 6 8.62 9.54 -40.43
N VAL A 7 9.25 8.48 -40.91
CA VAL A 7 10.36 7.83 -40.18
C VAL A 7 11.52 8.79 -39.94
N ILE A 8 11.94 9.52 -41.00
CA ILE A 8 12.99 10.51 -40.86
C ILE A 8 12.62 11.65 -39.91
N LYS A 9 11.40 12.16 -39.98
CA LYS A 9 10.91 13.18 -39.02
C LYS A 9 10.90 12.70 -37.58
N ASN A 10 10.53 11.44 -37.34
CA ASN A 10 10.49 10.88 -36.00
C ASN A 10 11.86 10.63 -35.40
N LEU A 11 12.87 10.40 -36.22
CA LEU A 11 14.25 10.24 -35.79
C LEU A 11 14.80 11.49 -35.07
N PHE A 12 14.33 12.68 -35.50
CA PHE A 12 14.77 13.97 -34.94
C PHE A 12 13.77 14.57 -33.93
N LYS A 13 12.64 13.91 -33.66
CA LYS A 13 11.70 14.37 -32.63
C LYS A 13 12.17 13.93 -31.24
N LYS A 14 11.90 14.78 -30.26
CA LYS A 14 12.09 14.42 -28.84
C LYS A 14 11.21 13.22 -28.50
N PRO A 15 11.73 12.18 -27.81
CA PRO A 15 10.94 11.02 -27.41
C PRO A 15 9.79 11.45 -26.50
N ILE A 16 8.62 10.81 -26.66
CA ILE A 16 7.41 11.04 -25.82
C ILE A 16 7.58 10.37 -24.46
N THR A 17 8.41 9.34 -24.40
CA THR A 17 8.65 8.58 -23.16
C THR A 17 9.57 9.36 -22.23
N VAL A 18 9.24 9.31 -20.92
CA VAL A 18 10.07 9.90 -19.87
C VAL A 18 11.29 9.02 -19.62
N ASN A 19 12.47 9.63 -19.50
CA ASN A 19 13.69 8.90 -19.13
C ASN A 19 13.68 8.63 -17.62
N TYR A 20 12.99 7.57 -17.22
CA TYR A 20 12.61 7.27 -15.84
C TYR A 20 13.74 7.28 -14.81
N THR A 21 14.94 6.89 -15.17
CA THR A 21 16.05 6.89 -14.20
C THR A 21 16.60 8.29 -13.91
N LYS A 22 16.51 9.19 -14.88
CA LYS A 22 17.00 10.59 -14.77
C LYS A 22 15.89 11.55 -14.37
N GLU A 23 14.68 11.32 -14.90
CA GLU A 23 13.52 12.16 -14.67
C GLU A 23 12.41 11.30 -14.03
N LYS A 24 12.01 11.63 -12.82
CA LYS A 24 10.87 10.97 -12.15
C LYS A 24 9.58 11.61 -12.62
N ALA A 25 8.68 10.78 -13.15
CA ALA A 25 7.33 11.23 -13.46
C ALA A 25 6.60 11.65 -12.18
N ASN A 26 5.90 12.78 -12.23
CA ASN A 26 5.10 13.24 -11.10
C ASN A 26 3.76 12.46 -11.10
N PRO A 27 3.47 11.64 -10.10
CA PRO A 27 2.27 10.82 -10.10
C PRO A 27 1.01 11.70 -10.01
N PRO A 28 -0.11 11.32 -10.67
CA PRO A 28 -1.35 12.05 -10.60
C PRO A 28 -1.94 12.08 -9.18
N ARG A 29 -2.79 13.06 -8.87
CA ARG A 29 -3.35 13.29 -7.52
C ARG A 29 -4.06 12.08 -6.90
N ARG A 30 -4.63 11.17 -7.72
CA ARG A 30 -5.32 9.95 -7.27
C ARG A 30 -4.47 8.70 -7.41
N PHE A 31 -3.16 8.84 -7.46
CA PHE A 31 -2.26 7.71 -7.58
C PHE A 31 -2.30 6.82 -6.33
N ARG A 32 -2.43 5.50 -6.53
CA ARG A 32 -2.38 4.50 -5.48
C ARG A 32 -0.99 3.87 -5.44
N GLY A 33 -0.04 4.57 -4.82
CA GLY A 33 1.33 4.08 -4.67
C GLY A 33 1.48 3.07 -3.51
N MET A 34 2.49 3.26 -2.69
CA MET A 34 2.71 2.37 -1.54
C MET A 34 1.71 2.64 -0.42
N LEU A 35 1.24 1.56 0.19
CA LEU A 35 0.35 1.63 1.35
C LEU A 35 1.14 2.06 2.60
N TYR A 36 0.62 3.03 3.31
CA TYR A 36 1.14 3.50 4.59
C TYR A 36 0.10 3.31 5.69
N VAL A 37 0.54 2.87 6.86
CA VAL A 37 -0.33 2.59 8.01
C VAL A 37 0.20 3.28 9.26
N GLU A 38 -0.59 4.15 9.86
CA GLU A 38 -0.29 4.78 11.16
C GLU A 38 -0.63 3.81 12.29
N LYS A 39 0.34 2.95 12.65
CA LYS A 39 0.11 1.86 13.62
C LYS A 39 -0.30 2.35 15.01
N GLU A 40 0.16 3.55 15.40
CA GLU A 40 -0.07 4.12 16.73
C GLU A 40 -1.55 4.46 16.99
N LYS A 41 -2.27 4.88 15.94
CA LYS A 41 -3.69 5.25 16.03
C LYS A 41 -4.64 4.08 15.77
N CYS A 42 -4.12 2.87 15.64
CA CYS A 42 -4.91 1.69 15.30
C CYS A 42 -5.80 1.24 16.46
N ILE A 43 -7.11 1.19 16.24
CA ILE A 43 -8.09 0.67 17.23
C ILE A 43 -8.18 -0.87 17.26
N SER A 44 -7.36 -1.54 16.50
CA SER A 44 -7.25 -3.01 16.50
C SER A 44 -8.53 -3.76 16.13
N CYS A 45 -9.33 -3.22 15.20
CA CYS A 45 -10.61 -3.84 14.80
C CYS A 45 -10.45 -5.06 13.86
N GLY A 46 -9.31 -5.21 13.16
CA GLY A 46 -9.04 -6.34 12.26
C GLY A 46 -9.73 -6.32 10.90
N LEU A 47 -10.62 -5.37 10.61
CA LEU A 47 -11.40 -5.29 9.36
C LEU A 47 -10.52 -5.24 8.10
N CYS A 48 -9.39 -4.53 8.17
CA CYS A 48 -8.47 -4.41 7.05
C CYS A 48 -7.87 -5.76 6.61
N LYS A 49 -7.66 -6.69 7.55
CA LYS A 49 -7.22 -8.05 7.25
C LYS A 49 -8.33 -8.87 6.59
N MET A 50 -9.57 -8.73 7.07
CA MET A 50 -10.71 -9.50 6.58
C MET A 50 -11.08 -9.12 5.15
N VAL A 51 -11.04 -7.81 4.82
CA VAL A 51 -11.42 -7.31 3.50
C VAL A 51 -10.30 -7.45 2.44
N CYS A 52 -9.08 -7.75 2.85
CA CYS A 52 -7.94 -7.84 1.93
C CYS A 52 -7.99 -9.11 1.08
N PRO A 53 -8.21 -9.04 -0.26
CA PRO A 53 -8.36 -10.23 -1.11
C PRO A 53 -7.06 -11.04 -1.24
N THR A 54 -5.91 -10.39 -1.11
CA THR A 54 -4.58 -11.01 -1.24
C THR A 54 -3.94 -11.36 0.09
N HIS A 55 -4.64 -11.11 1.21
CA HIS A 55 -4.11 -11.30 2.56
C HIS A 55 -2.74 -10.64 2.77
N ALA A 56 -2.55 -9.45 2.20
CA ALA A 56 -1.31 -8.69 2.29
C ALA A 56 -1.05 -8.12 3.69
N ILE A 57 -2.11 -7.93 4.50
CA ILE A 57 -2.02 -7.34 5.83
C ILE A 57 -1.95 -8.44 6.88
N LYS A 58 -0.85 -8.49 7.61
CA LYS A 58 -0.67 -9.39 8.75
C LYS A 58 -1.08 -8.68 10.03
N VAL A 59 -1.93 -9.34 10.80
CA VAL A 59 -2.44 -8.87 12.08
C VAL A 59 -2.06 -9.87 13.15
N SER A 60 -1.41 -9.43 14.21
CA SER A 60 -1.17 -10.23 15.40
C SER A 60 -2.33 -10.09 16.38
N PHE A 61 -2.66 -11.19 17.03
CA PHE A 61 -3.69 -11.25 18.05
C PHE A 61 -3.01 -11.22 19.42
N LYS A 62 -3.38 -10.25 20.25
CA LYS A 62 -2.97 -10.22 21.66
C LYS A 62 -4.24 -10.24 22.52
N THR A 63 -4.46 -11.31 23.24
CA THR A 63 -5.54 -11.42 24.21
C THR A 63 -5.06 -10.88 25.54
N LYS A 64 -5.70 -9.84 26.06
CA LYS A 64 -5.50 -9.37 27.41
C LYS A 64 -6.69 -9.75 28.25
N GLU A 65 -6.44 -10.34 29.39
CA GLU A 65 -7.46 -10.57 30.44
C GLU A 65 -7.62 -9.29 31.23
N ILE A 66 -8.79 -8.74 31.21
CA ILE A 66 -9.14 -7.54 31.99
C ILE A 66 -9.95 -8.08 33.20
N LYS A 67 -9.38 -7.94 34.37
CA LYS A 67 -10.04 -8.24 35.66
C LYS A 67 -10.70 -6.96 36.12
N THR A 68 -12.00 -6.96 36.18
CA THR A 68 -12.81 -5.98 36.92
C THR A 68 -13.39 -6.74 38.09
N ASP A 69 -13.66 -6.11 39.24
CA ASP A 69 -13.86 -6.69 40.58
C ASP A 69 -14.69 -7.97 40.67
N ASP A 70 -15.59 -8.24 39.70
CA ASP A 70 -16.45 -9.47 39.72
C ASP A 70 -16.48 -10.24 38.39
N ILE A 71 -15.88 -9.72 37.31
CA ILE A 71 -15.99 -10.33 35.98
C ILE A 71 -14.62 -10.35 35.27
N ILE A 72 -14.18 -11.54 34.87
CA ILE A 72 -13.00 -11.74 34.01
C ILE A 72 -13.47 -11.88 32.57
N TYR A 73 -13.16 -10.92 31.71
CA TYR A 73 -13.41 -11.05 30.28
C TYR A 73 -12.11 -10.94 29.48
N LYS A 74 -12.04 -11.76 28.42
CA LYS A 74 -10.90 -11.80 27.51
C LYS A 74 -11.17 -10.86 26.35
N LYS A 75 -10.41 -9.77 26.23
CA LYS A 75 -10.46 -8.88 25.07
C LYS A 75 -9.32 -9.15 24.13
N THR A 76 -9.64 -9.49 22.89
CA THR A 76 -8.65 -9.74 21.85
C THR A 76 -8.40 -8.45 21.07
N PHE A 77 -7.16 -8.04 21.00
CA PHE A 77 -6.70 -6.87 20.22
C PHE A 77 -6.01 -7.37 18.96
N HIS A 78 -6.36 -6.78 17.82
CA HIS A 78 -5.83 -7.12 16.50
C HIS A 78 -4.88 -6.01 16.04
N ASN A 79 -3.59 -6.13 16.30
CA ASN A 79 -2.63 -5.11 15.88
C ASN A 79 -2.07 -5.44 14.50
N ILE A 80 -2.04 -4.45 13.60
CA ILE A 80 -1.38 -4.58 12.31
C ILE A 80 0.12 -4.72 12.55
N THR A 81 0.66 -5.89 12.24
CA THR A 81 2.08 -6.19 12.46
C THR A 81 2.90 -5.77 11.25
N SER A 82 2.46 -6.14 10.07
CA SER A 82 3.18 -5.84 8.83
C SER A 82 2.25 -5.86 7.63
N THR A 83 2.64 -5.11 6.60
CA THR A 83 1.97 -5.10 5.29
C THR A 83 2.95 -5.59 4.23
N ASP A 84 2.59 -6.65 3.52
CA ASP A 84 3.39 -7.21 2.43
C ASP A 84 3.03 -6.49 1.12
N MET A 85 3.87 -5.55 0.70
CA MET A 85 3.68 -4.80 -0.54
C MET A 85 3.83 -5.67 -1.78
N GLY A 86 4.56 -6.79 -1.69
CA GLY A 86 4.69 -7.74 -2.79
C GLY A 86 3.41 -8.54 -3.09
N LYS A 87 2.45 -8.57 -2.15
CA LYS A 87 1.11 -9.16 -2.33
C LYS A 87 0.02 -8.12 -2.56
N CYS A 88 0.29 -6.86 -2.22
CA CYS A 88 -0.69 -5.80 -2.29
C CYS A 88 -0.99 -5.44 -3.74
N ILE A 89 -2.25 -5.50 -4.15
CA ILE A 89 -2.74 -5.10 -5.48
C ILE A 89 -3.25 -3.65 -5.53
N SER A 90 -3.01 -2.86 -4.48
CA SER A 90 -3.43 -1.46 -4.37
C SER A 90 -4.93 -1.22 -4.63
N CYS A 91 -5.79 -2.18 -4.27
CA CYS A 91 -7.24 -2.09 -4.52
C CYS A 91 -7.95 -1.00 -3.68
N GLY A 92 -7.42 -0.64 -2.51
CA GLY A 92 -7.97 0.41 -1.63
C GLY A 92 -9.03 -0.04 -0.64
N LEU A 93 -9.53 -1.27 -0.68
CA LEU A 93 -10.59 -1.75 0.21
C LEU A 93 -10.24 -1.58 1.70
N CYS A 94 -8.99 -1.78 2.08
CA CYS A 94 -8.54 -1.58 3.46
C CYS A 94 -8.56 -0.10 3.89
N VAL A 95 -8.38 0.83 2.94
CA VAL A 95 -8.47 2.28 3.18
C VAL A 95 -9.93 2.66 3.44
N ASP A 96 -10.84 2.16 2.59
CA ASP A 96 -12.26 2.50 2.65
C ASP A 96 -12.94 1.94 3.90
N ILE A 97 -12.59 0.71 4.31
CA ILE A 97 -13.20 0.03 5.47
C ILE A 97 -12.67 0.56 6.80
N CYS A 98 -11.56 1.26 6.84
CA CYS A 98 -10.93 1.70 8.09
C CYS A 98 -11.75 2.82 8.76
N PRO A 99 -12.36 2.60 9.94
CA PRO A 99 -13.20 3.60 10.60
C PRO A 99 -12.41 4.81 11.08
N VAL A 100 -11.15 4.63 11.44
CA VAL A 100 -10.24 5.71 11.89
C VAL A 100 -9.35 6.27 10.78
N LYS A 101 -9.49 5.77 9.54
CA LYS A 101 -8.79 6.26 8.33
C LYS A 101 -7.26 6.39 8.49
N ILE A 102 -6.65 5.44 9.19
CA ILE A 102 -5.19 5.40 9.42
C ILE A 102 -4.41 4.77 8.27
N ILE A 103 -5.09 4.21 7.30
CA ILE A 103 -4.49 3.55 6.13
C ILE A 103 -4.68 4.46 4.93
N HIS A 104 -3.58 4.82 4.27
CA HIS A 104 -3.64 5.67 3.08
C HIS A 104 -2.55 5.30 2.08
N PHE A 105 -2.74 5.71 0.83
CA PHE A 105 -1.73 5.55 -0.21
C PHE A 105 -0.79 6.75 -0.24
N THR A 106 0.49 6.47 -0.43
CA THR A 106 1.50 7.49 -0.68
C THR A 106 1.71 7.66 -2.18
N ASN A 107 2.33 8.77 -2.59
CA ASN A 107 2.74 8.98 -3.98
C ASN A 107 4.04 8.24 -4.34
N GLN A 108 4.59 7.45 -3.42
CA GLN A 108 5.78 6.66 -3.67
C GLN A 108 5.44 5.43 -4.50
N PHE A 109 6.15 5.24 -5.60
CA PHE A 109 6.02 4.07 -6.49
C PHE A 109 7.35 3.32 -6.65
N ASP A 110 8.45 3.88 -6.17
CA ASP A 110 9.78 3.27 -6.23
C ASP A 110 9.93 2.21 -5.12
N GLY A 111 9.29 1.07 -5.29
CA GLY A 111 9.36 -0.06 -4.37
C GLY A 111 10.26 -1.20 -4.86
N VAL A 112 11.24 -0.90 -5.72
CA VAL A 112 12.12 -1.92 -6.29
C VAL A 112 13.14 -2.39 -5.27
N THR A 113 13.17 -3.68 -5.03
CA THR A 113 14.14 -4.32 -4.11
C THR A 113 14.55 -5.69 -4.62
N ASN A 114 15.77 -6.12 -4.30
CA ASN A 114 16.28 -7.46 -4.63
C ASN A 114 15.87 -8.52 -3.59
N SER A 115 15.30 -8.13 -2.45
CA SER A 115 14.86 -9.08 -1.43
C SER A 115 13.43 -8.80 -1.02
N ARG A 116 12.64 -9.89 -0.85
CA ARG A 116 11.24 -9.82 -0.49
C ARG A 116 11.00 -9.23 0.90
N GLU A 117 11.96 -9.40 1.81
CA GLU A 117 11.86 -8.91 3.19
C GLU A 117 11.70 -7.39 3.27
N LYS A 118 12.35 -6.66 2.35
CA LYS A 118 12.24 -5.20 2.26
C LYS A 118 10.88 -4.70 1.78
N LEU A 119 10.06 -5.56 1.20
CA LEU A 119 8.67 -5.26 0.81
C LEU A 119 7.68 -5.43 1.97
N ILE A 120 8.10 -6.03 3.07
CA ILE A 120 7.30 -6.22 4.27
C ILE A 120 7.58 -5.05 5.22
N LYS A 121 6.60 -4.17 5.40
CA LYS A 121 6.67 -2.96 6.24
C LYS A 121 5.81 -3.08 7.49
#